data_d98f84c0e00f49df61d45b489be232ca
#
_entry.id   d98f84c0e00f49df61d45b489be232ca
#
_cell.length_a   1.000
_cell.length_b   1.000
_cell.length_c   1.000
_cell.angle_alpha   90.00
_cell.angle_beta   90.00
_cell.angle_gamma   90.00
#
_symmetry.space_group_name_H-M   'P 1'
#
loop_
_entity.id
_entity.type
_entity.pdbx_description
1 polymer ?
#
loop_
_entity_poly.entity_id
_entity_poly.type
_entity_poly.pdbx_seq_one_letter_code
_entity_poly.pdbx_strand_id
1 'polypeptide(L)'
;MSTNRFGKELKEYNYTKEELAKFNYAKITTKNGEILIKLFNQETPNTVANFVTLANDGFYNGLNFHRVIAGFMAQGGCPQKSGMGGPEWAIKCEVDAPKQNHKRGSLSMAHAGRDTGGSQFFICFVPCPHLDGNHTVFGEIEVIQNSSFKTLDAIKQGDEIIKIEILESI
;
A
#
# COMPACT_ATOMS: atom_id res chain seq x y z
N MET A 1 21.91 -13.23 0.59
CA MET A 1 20.60 -12.71 1.04
C MET A 1 20.86 -11.48 1.90
N SER A 2 20.29 -10.32 1.56
CA SER A 2 20.47 -9.11 2.35
C SER A 2 19.44 -9.03 3.47
N THR A 3 19.80 -8.37 4.56
CA THR A 3 18.93 -8.14 5.70
C THR A 3 18.87 -6.65 6.04
N ASN A 4 17.81 -6.24 6.71
CA ASN A 4 17.71 -4.87 7.19
C ASN A 4 18.43 -4.71 8.54
N ARG A 5 18.37 -3.50 9.12
CA ARG A 5 19.03 -3.20 10.40
C ARG A 5 18.53 -4.03 11.60
N PHE A 6 17.38 -4.69 11.45
CA PHE A 6 16.83 -5.56 12.49
C PHE A 6 17.05 -7.04 12.19
N GLY A 7 17.87 -7.37 11.18
CA GLY A 7 18.17 -8.74 10.78
C GLY A 7 17.06 -9.42 9.98
N LYS A 8 16.06 -8.69 9.54
CA LYS A 8 14.96 -9.23 8.73
C LYS A 8 15.40 -9.34 7.28
N GLU A 9 15.06 -10.45 6.61
CA GLU A 9 15.34 -10.64 5.19
C GLU A 9 14.72 -9.50 4.38
N LEU A 10 15.49 -8.95 3.45
CA LEU A 10 15.00 -7.99 2.47
C LEU A 10 14.61 -8.76 1.21
N LYS A 11 13.31 -8.95 1.04
CA LYS A 11 12.77 -9.75 -0.04
C LYS A 11 12.76 -8.98 -1.36
N GLU A 12 13.28 -9.61 -2.40
CA GLU A 12 13.21 -9.12 -3.77
C GLU A 12 12.40 -10.10 -4.61
N TYR A 13 11.51 -9.58 -5.44
CA TYR A 13 10.62 -10.38 -6.27
C TYR A 13 11.19 -10.51 -7.67
N ASN A 14 10.99 -11.68 -8.29
CA ASN A 14 11.54 -12.01 -9.61
C ASN A 14 10.49 -12.05 -10.72
N TYR A 15 9.45 -11.21 -10.60
CA TYR A 15 8.47 -11.09 -11.66
C TYR A 15 9.11 -10.54 -12.93
N THR A 16 8.69 -11.08 -14.07
CA THR A 16 9.12 -10.56 -15.37
C THR A 16 8.46 -9.20 -15.64
N LYS A 17 8.98 -8.47 -16.63
CA LYS A 17 8.35 -7.20 -17.06
C LYS A 17 6.92 -7.42 -17.53
N GLU A 18 6.67 -8.53 -18.22
CA GLU A 18 5.34 -8.90 -18.70
C GLU A 18 4.37 -9.17 -17.55
N GLU A 19 4.84 -9.84 -16.50
CA GLU A 19 4.03 -10.09 -15.31
C GLU A 19 3.73 -8.80 -14.55
N LEU A 20 4.76 -7.96 -14.34
CA LEU A 20 4.58 -6.65 -13.67
C LEU A 20 3.60 -5.75 -14.43
N ALA A 21 3.62 -5.80 -15.76
CA ALA A 21 2.74 -5.00 -16.60
C ALA A 21 1.26 -5.31 -16.42
N LYS A 22 0.94 -6.44 -15.79
CA LYS A 22 -0.44 -6.83 -15.47
C LYS A 22 -0.91 -6.31 -14.11
N PHE A 23 0.00 -5.84 -13.26
CA PHE A 23 -0.32 -5.34 -11.93
C PHE A 23 -0.65 -3.84 -12.00
N ASN A 24 -1.78 -3.52 -12.62
CA ASN A 24 -2.11 -2.12 -12.93
C ASN A 24 -3.01 -1.46 -11.90
N TYR A 25 -3.91 -2.23 -11.28
CA TYR A 25 -4.87 -1.66 -10.34
C TYR A 25 -5.04 -2.56 -9.12
N ALA A 26 -5.28 -1.93 -7.98
CA ALA A 26 -5.74 -2.61 -6.77
C ALA A 26 -7.12 -2.08 -6.43
N LYS A 27 -8.06 -2.98 -6.17
CA LYS A 27 -9.41 -2.61 -5.73
C LYS A 27 -9.59 -3.06 -4.29
N ILE A 28 -9.70 -2.10 -3.38
CA ILE A 28 -9.92 -2.34 -1.96
C ILE A 28 -11.42 -2.25 -1.70
N THR A 29 -12.01 -3.34 -1.24
CA THR A 29 -13.44 -3.39 -0.92
C THR A 29 -13.66 -3.20 0.58
N THR A 30 -14.52 -2.24 0.92
CA THR A 30 -14.95 -1.94 2.30
C THR A 30 -16.47 -1.94 2.37
N LYS A 31 -17.02 -1.86 3.57
CA LYS A 31 -18.49 -1.73 3.75
C LYS A 31 -19.07 -0.48 3.11
N ASN A 32 -18.25 0.56 2.91
CA ASN A 32 -18.68 1.83 2.36
C ASN A 32 -18.50 1.94 0.84
N GLY A 33 -17.96 0.91 0.22
CA GLY A 33 -17.70 0.90 -1.21
C GLY A 33 -16.29 0.43 -1.53
N GLU A 34 -15.86 0.75 -2.74
CA GLU A 34 -14.58 0.32 -3.28
C GLU A 34 -13.63 1.48 -3.49
N ILE A 35 -12.35 1.23 -3.31
CA ILE A 35 -11.28 2.19 -3.62
C ILE A 35 -10.44 1.57 -4.74
N LEU A 36 -10.40 2.23 -5.89
CA LEU A 36 -9.61 1.80 -7.03
C LEU A 36 -8.31 2.59 -7.08
N ILE A 37 -7.19 1.89 -7.05
CA ILE A 37 -5.86 2.48 -6.98
C ILE A 37 -5.06 2.06 -8.21
N LYS A 38 -4.48 3.04 -8.90
CA LYS A 38 -3.50 2.79 -9.96
C LYS A 38 -2.16 2.46 -9.31
N LEU A 39 -1.62 1.28 -9.57
CA LEU A 39 -0.34 0.85 -9.01
C LEU A 39 0.84 1.34 -9.87
N PHE A 40 1.93 1.70 -9.21
CA PHE A 40 3.15 2.18 -9.87
C PHE A 40 4.10 1.01 -10.15
N ASN A 41 3.65 0.08 -10.99
CA ASN A 41 4.37 -1.17 -11.26
C ASN A 41 5.72 -0.96 -11.97
N GLN A 42 5.91 0.17 -12.67
CA GLN A 42 7.17 0.48 -13.33
C GLN A 42 8.10 1.31 -12.43
N GLU A 43 7.54 2.20 -11.64
CA GLU A 43 8.32 3.12 -10.79
C GLU A 43 8.77 2.44 -9.50
N THR A 44 7.91 1.61 -8.89
CA THR A 44 8.22 0.92 -7.64
C THR A 44 7.91 -0.57 -7.75
N PRO A 45 8.63 -1.29 -8.63
CA PRO A 45 8.26 -2.66 -8.99
C PRO A 45 8.31 -3.65 -7.83
N ASN A 46 9.28 -3.54 -6.93
CA ASN A 46 9.40 -4.49 -5.82
C ASN A 46 8.32 -4.25 -4.75
N THR A 47 8.01 -3.00 -4.44
CA THR A 47 6.94 -2.65 -3.50
C THR A 47 5.59 -3.11 -4.04
N VAL A 48 5.32 -2.85 -5.33
CA VAL A 48 4.09 -3.31 -5.99
C VAL A 48 4.03 -4.84 -6.00
N ALA A 49 5.12 -5.51 -6.37
CA ALA A 49 5.17 -6.98 -6.39
C ALA A 49 4.88 -7.57 -5.00
N ASN A 50 5.42 -6.97 -3.96
CA ASN A 50 5.17 -7.39 -2.58
C ASN A 50 3.69 -7.25 -2.22
N PHE A 51 3.11 -6.10 -2.48
CA PHE A 51 1.71 -5.82 -2.20
C PHE A 51 0.78 -6.76 -2.99
N VAL A 52 1.06 -6.93 -4.28
CA VAL A 52 0.28 -7.80 -5.17
C VAL A 52 0.33 -9.26 -4.69
N THR A 53 1.51 -9.75 -4.34
CA THR A 53 1.68 -11.13 -3.86
C THR A 53 0.87 -11.36 -2.59
N LEU A 54 0.95 -10.44 -1.63
CA LEU A 54 0.18 -10.53 -0.40
C LEU A 54 -1.33 -10.46 -0.69
N ALA A 55 -1.76 -9.54 -1.55
CA ALA A 55 -3.17 -9.42 -1.91
C ALA A 55 -3.72 -10.69 -2.57
N ASN A 56 -2.97 -11.24 -3.53
CA ASN A 56 -3.38 -12.46 -4.23
C ASN A 56 -3.41 -13.70 -3.33
N ASP A 57 -2.60 -13.70 -2.27
CA ASP A 57 -2.62 -14.76 -1.26
C ASP A 57 -3.76 -14.60 -0.25
N GLY A 58 -4.56 -13.55 -0.37
CA GLY A 58 -5.65 -13.27 0.57
C GLY A 58 -5.18 -12.72 1.91
N PHE A 59 -3.93 -12.29 2.00
CA PHE A 59 -3.33 -11.80 3.26
C PHE A 59 -4.12 -10.66 3.89
N TYR A 60 -4.64 -9.75 3.07
CA TYR A 60 -5.36 -8.56 3.54
C TYR A 60 -6.83 -8.82 3.85
N ASN A 61 -7.39 -9.94 3.43
CA ASN A 61 -8.81 -10.22 3.61
C ASN A 61 -9.15 -10.32 5.10
N GLY A 62 -10.11 -9.51 5.54
CA GLY A 62 -10.54 -9.50 6.94
C GLY A 62 -9.66 -8.67 7.88
N LEU A 63 -8.58 -8.09 7.40
CA LEU A 63 -7.80 -7.12 8.17
C LEU A 63 -8.58 -5.80 8.26
N ASN A 64 -8.01 -4.79 8.91
CA ASN A 64 -8.70 -3.52 9.07
C ASN A 64 -7.77 -2.32 8.89
N PHE A 65 -8.38 -1.15 8.87
CA PHE A 65 -7.68 0.13 8.99
C PHE A 65 -7.54 0.42 10.49
N HIS A 66 -6.44 -0.08 11.06
CA HIS A 66 -6.23 -0.03 12.52
C HIS A 66 -5.83 1.35 13.05
N ARG A 67 -5.42 2.26 12.16
CA ARG A 67 -5.00 3.61 12.54
C ARG A 67 -5.51 4.61 11.50
N VAL A 68 -6.55 5.36 11.84
CA VAL A 68 -7.14 6.36 10.96
C VAL A 68 -7.10 7.71 11.66
N ILE A 69 -6.41 8.68 11.05
CA ILE A 69 -6.28 10.03 11.59
C ILE A 69 -6.89 11.00 10.61
N ALA A 70 -7.99 11.64 11.02
CA ALA A 70 -8.67 12.64 10.21
C ALA A 70 -7.71 13.75 9.81
N GLY A 71 -7.79 14.19 8.57
CA GLY A 71 -6.89 15.21 8.03
C GLY A 71 -5.46 14.75 7.79
N PHE A 72 -5.22 13.43 7.87
CA PHE A 72 -3.90 12.85 7.63
C PHE A 72 -4.01 11.62 6.72
N MET A 73 -4.26 10.42 7.28
CA MET A 73 -4.24 9.19 6.49
C MET A 73 -5.04 8.07 7.14
N ALA A 74 -5.34 7.03 6.35
CA ALA A 74 -5.89 5.75 6.83
C ALA A 74 -4.82 4.67 6.62
N GLN A 75 -4.42 4.00 7.70
CA GLN A 75 -3.40 2.95 7.70
C GLN A 75 -4.01 1.60 8.03
N GLY A 76 -3.64 0.58 7.26
CA GLY A 76 -4.13 -0.76 7.46
C GLY A 76 -3.13 -1.82 7.01
N GLY A 77 -3.58 -3.07 6.99
CA GLY A 77 -2.78 -4.19 6.50
C GLY A 77 -1.89 -4.85 7.54
N CYS A 78 -2.11 -4.59 8.81
CA CYS A 78 -1.41 -5.29 9.90
C CYS A 78 -2.15 -6.60 10.22
N PRO A 79 -1.48 -7.77 10.13
CA PRO A 79 -2.14 -9.05 10.40
C PRO A 79 -2.62 -9.19 11.84
N GLN A 80 -2.01 -8.47 12.77
CA GLN A 80 -2.42 -8.44 14.18
C GLN A 80 -3.36 -7.28 14.51
N LYS A 81 -3.68 -6.44 13.53
CA LYS A 81 -4.55 -5.27 13.70
C LYS A 81 -4.08 -4.29 14.80
N SER A 82 -2.78 -4.32 15.09
CA SER A 82 -2.17 -3.53 16.19
C SER A 82 -1.16 -2.50 15.70
N GLY A 83 -0.72 -2.61 14.46
CA GLY A 83 0.39 -1.82 13.93
C GLY A 83 1.76 -2.46 14.14
N MET A 84 1.83 -3.57 14.88
CA MET A 84 3.09 -4.23 15.23
C MET A 84 3.42 -5.42 14.33
N GLY A 85 2.48 -5.88 13.53
CA GLY A 85 2.63 -7.10 12.73
C GLY A 85 2.96 -6.85 11.28
N GLY A 86 3.40 -7.92 10.61
CA GLY A 86 3.72 -7.95 9.18
C GLY A 86 4.16 -9.33 8.79
N PRO A 87 4.59 -9.51 7.53
CA PRO A 87 5.17 -10.78 7.09
C PRO A 87 6.55 -10.99 7.71
N GLU A 88 7.11 -12.18 7.49
CA GLU A 88 8.43 -12.55 8.06
C GLU A 88 9.59 -11.79 7.43
N TRP A 89 9.35 -11.11 6.32
CA TRP A 89 10.36 -10.35 5.57
C TRP A 89 10.06 -8.86 5.61
N ALA A 90 11.01 -8.07 5.13
CA ALA A 90 10.84 -6.65 4.85
C ALA A 90 11.22 -6.38 3.41
N ILE A 91 10.96 -5.18 2.94
CA ILE A 91 11.35 -4.73 1.59
C ILE A 91 12.13 -3.43 1.67
N LYS A 92 12.99 -3.22 0.67
CA LYS A 92 13.74 -1.97 0.54
C LYS A 92 12.81 -0.83 0.16
N CYS A 93 13.09 0.36 0.67
CA CYS A 93 12.44 1.58 0.22
C CYS A 93 12.81 1.88 -1.23
N GLU A 94 11.84 2.33 -2.03
CA GLU A 94 12.05 2.74 -3.42
C GLU A 94 11.74 4.24 -3.58
N VAL A 95 12.23 5.05 -2.65
CA VAL A 95 11.90 6.48 -2.56
C VAL A 95 12.63 7.36 -3.57
N ASP A 96 13.61 6.83 -4.29
CA ASP A 96 14.34 7.54 -5.33
C ASP A 96 13.67 7.45 -6.71
N ALA A 97 12.58 6.71 -6.81
CA ALA A 97 11.82 6.52 -8.03
C ALA A 97 11.01 7.78 -8.38
N PRO A 98 10.48 7.89 -9.63
CA PRO A 98 9.50 8.91 -9.97
C PRO A 98 8.20 8.76 -9.18
N LYS A 99 7.40 9.82 -9.12
CA LYS A 99 6.05 9.84 -8.52
C LYS A 99 6.05 9.58 -7.01
N GLN A 100 7.08 10.04 -6.30
CA GLN A 100 7.22 9.80 -4.86
C GLN A 100 6.64 10.92 -3.99
N ASN A 101 5.77 11.77 -4.52
CA ASN A 101 5.09 12.81 -3.75
C ASN A 101 3.82 12.26 -3.10
N HIS A 102 3.66 12.49 -1.80
CA HIS A 102 2.45 12.14 -1.07
C HIS A 102 1.38 13.21 -1.29
N LYS A 103 0.38 12.88 -2.09
CA LYS A 103 -0.78 13.75 -2.34
C LYS A 103 -2.06 13.04 -1.88
N ARG A 104 -3.17 13.76 -1.88
CA ARG A 104 -4.46 13.13 -1.56
C ARG A 104 -4.68 11.91 -2.45
N GLY A 105 -4.97 10.77 -1.85
CA GLY A 105 -5.19 9.50 -2.54
C GLY A 105 -3.94 8.70 -2.82
N SER A 106 -2.76 9.16 -2.40
CA SER A 106 -1.52 8.37 -2.54
C SER A 106 -1.56 7.14 -1.65
N LEU A 107 -1.15 5.99 -2.21
CA LEU A 107 -0.95 4.74 -1.48
C LEU A 107 0.53 4.60 -1.19
N SER A 108 0.88 4.48 0.07
CA SER A 108 2.28 4.50 0.52
C SER A 108 2.55 3.38 1.52
N MET A 109 3.81 2.96 1.62
CA MET A 109 4.23 1.86 2.49
C MET A 109 4.53 2.40 3.89
N ALA A 110 3.79 1.91 4.88
CA ALA A 110 4.09 2.19 6.28
C ALA A 110 5.32 1.38 6.72
N HIS A 111 6.14 1.96 7.60
CA HIS A 111 7.32 1.29 8.14
C HIS A 111 7.81 1.97 9.41
N ALA A 112 8.72 1.32 10.10
CA ALA A 112 9.36 1.80 11.33
C ALA A 112 10.80 2.29 11.09
N GLY A 113 11.05 2.85 9.92
CA GLY A 113 12.35 3.32 9.46
C GLY A 113 12.74 2.69 8.14
N ARG A 114 13.94 3.06 7.63
CA ARG A 114 14.38 2.63 6.30
C ARG A 114 14.42 1.11 6.19
N ASP A 115 13.87 0.59 5.09
CA ASP A 115 13.88 -0.83 4.72
C ASP A 115 13.22 -1.75 5.75
N THR A 116 12.16 -1.25 6.41
CA THR A 116 11.39 -2.04 7.39
C THR A 116 9.94 -2.28 6.96
N GLY A 117 9.55 -1.84 5.77
CA GLY A 117 8.20 -2.07 5.25
C GLY A 117 7.92 -3.55 5.04
N GLY A 118 6.66 -3.94 5.18
CA GLY A 118 6.22 -5.32 4.97
C GLY A 118 4.83 -5.38 4.36
N SER A 119 3.79 -5.38 5.17
CA SER A 119 2.41 -5.45 4.68
C SER A 119 1.60 -4.20 4.93
N GLN A 120 1.95 -3.39 5.92
CA GLN A 120 1.15 -2.23 6.28
C GLN A 120 1.32 -1.11 5.27
N PHE A 121 0.20 -0.50 4.91
CA PHE A 121 0.15 0.62 3.97
C PHE A 121 -0.77 1.70 4.52
N PHE A 122 -0.68 2.90 3.93
CA PHE A 122 -1.62 3.96 4.25
C PHE A 122 -2.04 4.69 2.97
N ILE A 123 -3.21 5.32 3.04
CA ILE A 123 -3.75 6.15 1.96
C ILE A 123 -3.94 7.54 2.52
N CYS A 124 -3.39 8.56 1.86
CA CYS A 124 -3.44 9.93 2.32
C CYS A 124 -4.81 10.56 2.09
N PHE A 125 -5.41 11.15 3.13
CA PHE A 125 -6.61 11.97 2.97
C PHE A 125 -6.30 13.34 2.38
N VAL A 126 -5.11 13.84 2.64
CA VAL A 126 -4.62 15.17 2.26
C VAL A 126 -3.17 15.04 1.79
N PRO A 127 -2.61 16.05 1.11
CA PRO A 127 -1.18 16.03 0.81
C PRO A 127 -0.34 15.93 2.09
N CYS A 128 0.66 15.06 2.08
CA CYS A 128 1.54 14.79 3.21
C CYS A 128 3.01 14.93 2.80
N PRO A 129 3.47 16.13 2.42
CA PRO A 129 4.81 16.30 1.88
C PRO A 129 5.92 15.99 2.88
N HIS A 130 5.64 16.01 4.18
CA HIS A 130 6.61 15.66 5.22
C HIS A 130 7.02 14.17 5.17
N LEU A 131 6.29 13.33 4.44
CA LEU A 131 6.60 11.91 4.27
C LEU A 131 7.43 11.62 3.01
N ASP A 132 7.57 12.61 2.13
CA ASP A 132 8.32 12.46 0.87
C ASP A 132 9.78 12.11 1.16
N GLY A 133 10.31 11.14 0.43
CA GLY A 133 11.68 10.67 0.60
C GLY A 133 11.87 9.65 1.72
N ASN A 134 10.86 9.41 2.56
CA ASN A 134 10.92 8.44 3.66
C ASN A 134 10.06 7.21 3.41
N HIS A 135 8.86 7.39 2.88
CA HIS A 135 7.93 6.30 2.59
C HIS A 135 7.77 6.13 1.09
N THR A 136 7.72 4.89 0.63
CA THR A 136 7.56 4.57 -0.79
C THR A 136 6.09 4.75 -1.20
N VAL A 137 5.84 5.70 -2.11
CA VAL A 137 4.54 5.85 -2.76
C VAL A 137 4.48 4.85 -3.91
N PHE A 138 3.56 3.88 -3.85
CA PHE A 138 3.48 2.82 -4.85
C PHE A 138 2.15 2.75 -5.59
N GLY A 139 1.30 3.73 -5.39
CA GLY A 139 0.04 3.85 -6.12
C GLY A 139 -0.69 5.13 -5.81
N GLU A 140 -1.79 5.37 -6.52
CA GLU A 140 -2.64 6.53 -6.30
C GLU A 140 -4.07 6.29 -6.75
N ILE A 141 -5.01 6.99 -6.11
CA ILE A 141 -6.37 7.11 -6.64
C ILE A 141 -6.32 8.15 -7.75
N GLU A 142 -6.69 7.76 -8.97
CA GLU A 142 -6.71 8.70 -10.09
C GLU A 142 -7.78 9.77 -9.90
N VAL A 143 -7.51 10.98 -10.38
CA VAL A 143 -8.37 12.16 -10.15
C VAL A 143 -9.82 11.94 -10.59
N ILE A 144 -10.04 11.15 -11.66
CA ILE A 144 -11.38 10.87 -12.17
C ILE A 144 -12.17 9.88 -11.32
N GLN A 145 -11.53 9.23 -10.35
CA GLN A 145 -12.16 8.19 -9.52
C GLN A 145 -12.87 8.79 -8.31
N ASN A 146 -13.91 9.60 -8.57
CA ASN A 146 -14.64 10.32 -7.53
C ASN A 146 -15.26 9.40 -6.48
N SER A 147 -15.81 8.25 -6.89
CA SER A 147 -16.40 7.28 -5.96
C SER A 147 -15.34 6.66 -5.02
N SER A 148 -14.12 6.45 -5.52
CA SER A 148 -13.01 5.97 -4.69
C SER A 148 -12.63 6.99 -3.62
N PHE A 149 -12.61 8.28 -3.95
CA PHE A 149 -12.36 9.33 -2.96
C PHE A 149 -13.47 9.40 -1.91
N LYS A 150 -14.72 9.21 -2.31
CA LYS A 150 -15.84 9.16 -1.35
C LYS A 150 -15.69 7.99 -0.37
N THR A 151 -15.32 6.82 -0.89
CA THR A 151 -15.07 5.64 -0.05
C THR A 151 -13.89 5.89 0.89
N LEU A 152 -12.80 6.48 0.38
CA LEU A 152 -11.65 6.85 1.19
C LEU A 152 -12.07 7.74 2.36
N ASP A 153 -12.82 8.81 2.08
CA ASP A 153 -13.24 9.76 3.10
C ASP A 153 -14.20 9.15 4.13
N ALA A 154 -14.84 8.04 3.80
CA ALA A 154 -15.76 7.34 4.69
C ALA A 154 -15.07 6.35 5.62
N ILE A 155 -13.78 6.07 5.43
CA ILE A 155 -13.03 5.13 6.27
C ILE A 155 -12.94 5.66 7.71
N LYS A 156 -13.28 4.80 8.66
CA LYS A 156 -13.14 5.07 10.09
C LYS A 156 -12.23 4.02 10.71
N GLN A 157 -11.63 4.39 11.84
CA GLN A 157 -10.74 3.47 12.55
C GLN A 157 -11.48 2.17 12.88
N GLY A 158 -10.84 1.05 12.55
CA GLY A 158 -11.38 -0.27 12.73
C GLY A 158 -12.19 -0.81 11.57
N ASP A 159 -12.46 0.01 10.53
CA ASP A 159 -13.19 -0.47 9.35
C ASP A 159 -12.45 -1.61 8.68
N GLU A 160 -13.20 -2.64 8.30
CA GLU A 160 -12.66 -3.86 7.71
C GLU A 160 -12.23 -3.65 6.26
N ILE A 161 -11.09 -4.26 5.92
CA ILE A 161 -10.69 -4.52 4.54
C ILE A 161 -11.32 -5.85 4.17
N ILE A 162 -12.42 -5.84 3.43
CA ILE A 162 -13.11 -7.08 3.06
C ILE A 162 -12.22 -7.91 2.17
N LYS A 163 -11.64 -7.28 1.14
CA LYS A 163 -10.66 -7.91 0.24
C LYS A 163 -9.90 -6.85 -0.54
N ILE A 164 -8.76 -7.25 -1.09
CA ILE A 164 -8.00 -6.46 -2.06
C ILE A 164 -7.81 -7.34 -3.30
N GLU A 165 -8.30 -6.87 -4.44
CA GLU A 165 -8.18 -7.55 -5.73
C GLU A 165 -7.22 -6.81 -6.63
N ILE A 166 -6.37 -7.55 -7.35
CA ILE A 166 -5.42 -6.97 -8.30
C ILE A 166 -5.99 -7.15 -9.70
N LEU A 167 -6.05 -6.05 -10.45
CA LEU A 167 -6.69 -6.01 -11.76
C LEU A 167 -5.71 -5.53 -12.83
N GLU A 168 -5.80 -6.11 -14.02
CA GLU A 168 -5.04 -5.68 -15.20
C GLU A 168 -5.70 -4.47 -15.85
N SER A 169 -7.03 -4.41 -15.83
CA SER A 169 -7.81 -3.32 -16.41
C SER A 169 -9.08 -3.06 -15.60
N ILE A 170 -9.72 -1.92 -15.85
CA ILE A 170 -10.95 -1.50 -15.17
C ILE A 170 -12.03 -1.18 -16.20
#